data_58c2c41795acca8125094b137edbbaea
#
_entry.id   58c2c41795acca8125094b137edbbaea
#
_cell.length_a   1.000
_cell.length_b   1.000
_cell.length_c   1.000
_cell.angle_alpha   90.00
_cell.angle_beta   90.00
_cell.angle_gamma   90.00
#
_symmetry.space_group_name_H-M   'P 1'
#
loop_
_entity.id
_entity.type
_entity.pdbx_description
1 polymer ?
#
loop_
_entity_poly.entity_id
_entity_poly.type
_entity_poly.pdbx_seq_one_letter_code
_entity_poly.pdbx_strand_id
1 'polypeptide(L)'
;MSKTTSLALIAALSAGGGAALTATMYSFRSQKQPTAPTTTTSLTSSSSVPVPSTQVFTNPNAPLPPALAAPSPPLPGSVPGSPVNPAGLFEYGFPGPVADLASRHALISSYDRRTRNPHWVVEHITPASLAQRGGDRKHSAFVEDTSIPEKFQAKLKDYYRSGYDRGHQVPAADCKWSQKAMDDTFYLSNMCPQVGDGFNRDYWAHFEDFCRRLTTRYPSVRIVTGPLYLPKRDPVDGKWYTKYEVIGNPPNVAVPTHFYKVIFAEDGKVGGNVAIGAFVMPNAPIPNEKPLSDFEMPLEAVERAAGIEFATKLAPQRRKRLCTETSCAIVVKEYADRQKSFGKGGSQSRSPSP
;
A
#
# COMPACT_ATOMS: atom_id res chain seq x y z
N MET A 1 -50.65 -19.65 19.03
CA MET A 1 -50.00 -20.24 17.85
C MET A 1 -49.80 -19.15 16.83
N SER A 2 -48.76 -18.71 16.52
CA SER A 2 -47.34 -18.89 16.38
C SER A 2 -46.80 -17.58 15.75
N LYS A 3 -46.04 -16.80 16.48
CA LYS A 3 -45.37 -15.57 15.99
C LYS A 3 -43.84 -15.68 16.09
N THR A 4 -43.30 -16.91 16.08
CA THR A 4 -41.86 -17.18 16.31
C THR A 4 -41.08 -17.71 15.12
N THR A 5 -41.66 -17.78 13.93
CA THR A 5 -41.01 -18.39 12.77
C THR A 5 -40.47 -17.40 11.72
N SER A 6 -40.66 -16.09 11.89
CA SER A 6 -40.25 -15.09 10.88
C SER A 6 -38.89 -14.42 11.14
N LEU A 7 -38.27 -14.58 12.32
CA LEU A 7 -36.98 -13.95 12.61
C LEU A 7 -35.76 -14.81 12.28
N ALA A 8 -35.91 -16.11 12.08
CA ALA A 8 -34.79 -17.00 11.77
C ALA A 8 -34.37 -16.99 10.30
N LEU A 9 -35.21 -16.49 9.37
CA LEU A 9 -34.90 -16.47 7.94
C LEU A 9 -34.15 -15.22 7.48
N ILE A 10 -34.12 -14.13 8.27
CA ILE A 10 -33.45 -12.88 7.91
C ILE A 10 -31.98 -12.91 8.33
N ALA A 11 -31.60 -13.70 9.36
CA ALA A 11 -30.22 -13.81 9.81
C ALA A 11 -29.32 -14.71 8.90
N ALA A 12 -29.92 -15.60 8.10
CA ALA A 12 -29.16 -16.52 7.24
C ALA A 12 -28.73 -15.91 5.89
N LEU A 13 -29.31 -14.78 5.48
CA LEU A 13 -29.00 -14.14 4.18
C LEU A 13 -27.92 -13.06 4.24
N SER A 14 -27.53 -12.62 5.43
CA SER A 14 -26.48 -11.59 5.59
C SER A 14 -25.05 -12.13 5.74
N ALA A 15 -24.88 -13.40 6.10
CA ALA A 15 -23.55 -14.01 6.28
C ALA A 15 -22.96 -14.65 5.00
N GLY A 16 -23.79 -14.93 3.99
CA GLY A 16 -23.36 -15.60 2.74
C GLY A 16 -22.90 -14.66 1.62
N GLY A 17 -23.20 -13.35 1.71
CA GLY A 17 -22.99 -12.41 0.60
C GLY A 17 -21.55 -11.97 0.37
N GLY A 18 -20.66 -12.09 1.36
CA GLY A 18 -19.29 -11.58 1.26
C GLY A 18 -18.33 -12.52 0.51
N ALA A 19 -18.49 -13.81 0.69
CA ALA A 19 -17.59 -14.81 0.08
C ALA A 19 -17.92 -15.13 -1.39
N ALA A 20 -19.20 -15.03 -1.78
CA ALA A 20 -19.64 -15.33 -3.15
C ALA A 20 -19.26 -14.24 -4.16
N LEU A 21 -19.10 -12.97 -3.70
CA LEU A 21 -18.75 -11.84 -4.58
C LEU A 21 -17.27 -11.80 -4.95
N THR A 22 -16.41 -12.38 -4.13
CA THR A 22 -14.97 -12.53 -4.46
C THR A 22 -14.74 -13.63 -5.48
N ALA A 23 -15.52 -14.70 -5.45
CA ALA A 23 -15.40 -15.84 -6.38
C ALA A 23 -15.87 -15.51 -7.81
N THR A 24 -16.84 -14.61 -7.99
CA THR A 24 -17.35 -14.23 -9.32
C THR A 24 -16.39 -13.35 -10.14
N MET A 25 -15.42 -12.68 -9.52
CA MET A 25 -14.35 -12.00 -10.27
C MET A 25 -13.37 -12.97 -10.95
N TYR A 26 -13.31 -14.23 -10.52
CA TYR A 26 -12.37 -15.24 -11.02
C TYR A 26 -12.89 -16.13 -12.17
N SER A 27 -14.15 -16.02 -12.55
CA SER A 27 -14.75 -16.91 -13.58
C SER A 27 -14.54 -16.45 -15.02
N PHE A 28 -13.77 -15.39 -15.28
CA PHE A 28 -13.35 -15.07 -16.64
C PHE A 28 -12.16 -15.95 -17.05
N ARG A 29 -12.52 -17.15 -17.46
CA ARG A 29 -11.67 -18.17 -18.04
C ARG A 29 -10.88 -17.60 -19.21
N SER A 30 -9.57 -17.78 -19.17
CA SER A 30 -8.59 -17.56 -20.22
C SER A 30 -9.13 -18.03 -21.59
N GLN A 31 -9.51 -17.10 -22.45
CA GLN A 31 -9.66 -17.38 -23.87
C GLN A 31 -8.27 -17.34 -24.51
N LYS A 32 -7.86 -18.46 -25.08
CA LYS A 32 -6.65 -18.60 -25.90
C LYS A 32 -6.70 -17.60 -27.06
N GLN A 33 -5.71 -16.72 -27.12
CA GLN A 33 -5.45 -15.93 -28.33
C GLN A 33 -4.93 -16.83 -29.46
N PRO A 34 -5.35 -16.60 -30.71
CA PRO A 34 -4.77 -17.28 -31.86
C PRO A 34 -3.36 -16.74 -32.13
N THR A 35 -2.44 -17.66 -32.36
CA THR A 35 -1.06 -17.39 -32.76
C THR A 35 -1.01 -16.81 -34.18
N ALA A 36 -0.43 -15.64 -34.35
CA ALA A 36 -0.07 -15.08 -35.65
C ALA A 36 1.28 -15.65 -36.11
N PRO A 37 1.52 -15.82 -37.41
CA PRO A 37 2.73 -16.45 -37.91
C PRO A 37 3.95 -15.56 -37.81
N THR A 38 5.04 -16.15 -37.39
CA THR A 38 6.39 -15.56 -37.23
C THR A 38 7.00 -15.33 -38.59
N THR A 39 7.27 -14.09 -38.97
CA THR A 39 8.16 -13.76 -40.08
C THR A 39 9.53 -13.36 -39.50
N THR A 40 10.51 -14.20 -39.73
CA THR A 40 11.90 -14.00 -39.31
C THR A 40 12.55 -13.02 -40.31
N THR A 41 12.96 -11.84 -39.84
CA THR A 41 13.88 -10.99 -40.58
C THR A 41 15.07 -10.70 -39.67
N SER A 42 16.20 -11.27 -40.00
CA SER A 42 17.51 -11.03 -39.39
C SER A 42 18.05 -9.67 -39.85
N LEU A 43 18.32 -8.75 -38.91
CA LEU A 43 19.23 -7.63 -39.14
C LEU A 43 20.20 -7.52 -37.96
N THR A 44 21.44 -7.84 -38.27
CA THR A 44 22.62 -7.56 -37.45
C THR A 44 22.95 -6.07 -37.53
N SER A 45 23.05 -5.39 -36.39
CA SER A 45 24.05 -4.34 -36.17
C SER A 45 24.15 -3.99 -34.68
N SER A 46 25.37 -4.15 -34.20
CA SER A 46 25.84 -3.78 -32.88
C SER A 46 25.89 -2.26 -32.72
N SER A 47 25.25 -1.72 -31.68
CA SER A 47 25.67 -0.46 -31.06
C SER A 47 25.43 -0.56 -29.57
N SER A 48 26.53 -0.62 -28.82
CA SER A 48 26.58 -0.56 -27.37
C SER A 48 26.20 0.83 -26.88
N VAL A 49 25.06 0.92 -26.20
CA VAL A 49 24.69 2.12 -25.44
C VAL A 49 25.27 1.94 -24.02
N PRO A 50 26.03 2.91 -23.48
CA PRO A 50 26.54 2.79 -22.12
C PRO A 50 25.41 2.85 -21.10
N VAL A 51 25.36 1.85 -20.23
CA VAL A 51 24.48 1.82 -19.05
C VAL A 51 24.99 2.88 -18.07
N PRO A 52 24.16 3.81 -17.60
CA PRO A 52 24.59 4.73 -16.54
C PRO A 52 24.86 3.94 -15.27
N SER A 53 26.09 4.11 -14.73
CA SER A 53 26.54 3.54 -13.47
C SER A 53 25.60 3.97 -12.33
N THR A 54 25.10 2.98 -11.61
CA THR A 54 24.34 3.14 -10.36
C THR A 54 25.25 3.83 -9.34
N GLN A 55 25.02 5.09 -9.06
CA GLN A 55 25.66 5.76 -7.93
C GLN A 55 25.10 5.18 -6.62
N VAL A 56 25.96 4.51 -5.90
CA VAL A 56 25.67 4.05 -4.53
C VAL A 56 25.72 5.28 -3.62
N PHE A 57 24.61 5.67 -3.03
CA PHE A 57 24.55 6.76 -2.05
C PHE A 57 25.25 6.35 -0.76
N THR A 58 26.46 6.88 -0.50
CA THR A 58 27.28 6.56 0.68
C THR A 58 27.27 7.68 1.74
N ASN A 59 26.41 8.69 1.64
CA ASN A 59 26.37 9.78 2.62
C ASN A 59 24.99 9.93 3.26
N PRO A 60 24.80 9.55 4.54
CA PRO A 60 23.52 9.68 5.25
C PRO A 60 23.12 11.12 5.58
N ASN A 61 24.00 12.12 5.38
CA ASN A 61 23.78 13.53 5.72
C ASN A 61 23.67 14.45 4.49
N ALA A 62 23.57 13.93 3.28
CA ALA A 62 23.34 14.76 2.12
C ALA A 62 21.90 15.27 2.11
N PRO A 63 21.65 16.58 1.85
CA PRO A 63 20.30 17.07 1.66
C PRO A 63 19.68 16.33 0.48
N LEU A 64 18.47 15.80 0.71
CA LEU A 64 17.71 15.09 -0.31
C LEU A 64 17.53 16.00 -1.54
N PRO A 65 17.73 15.50 -2.76
CA PRO A 65 17.43 16.27 -3.94
C PRO A 65 15.95 16.67 -3.92
N PRO A 66 15.60 17.86 -4.47
CA PRO A 66 14.20 18.27 -4.59
C PRO A 66 13.42 17.14 -5.27
N ALA A 67 12.18 16.93 -4.80
CA ALA A 67 11.30 15.87 -5.28
C ALA A 67 11.51 15.66 -6.78
N LEU A 68 12.01 14.48 -7.16
CA LEU A 68 12.19 14.11 -8.55
C LEU A 68 10.78 14.05 -9.16
N ALA A 69 10.36 15.18 -9.72
CA ALA A 69 9.29 15.17 -10.70
C ALA A 69 9.70 14.12 -11.73
N ALA A 70 8.89 13.07 -11.90
CA ALA A 70 9.15 12.09 -12.94
C ALA A 70 9.47 12.85 -14.24
N PRO A 71 10.54 12.51 -14.95
CA PRO A 71 10.85 13.19 -16.18
C PRO A 71 9.62 13.13 -17.07
N SER A 72 9.19 14.27 -17.58
CA SER A 72 8.11 14.33 -18.56
C SER A 72 8.41 13.30 -19.64
N PRO A 73 7.46 12.46 -20.06
CA PRO A 73 7.71 11.49 -21.11
C PRO A 73 8.29 12.23 -22.31
N PRO A 74 9.27 11.66 -23.03
CA PRO A 74 9.80 12.29 -24.22
C PRO A 74 8.65 12.61 -25.16
N LEU A 75 8.56 13.87 -25.56
CA LEU A 75 7.52 14.31 -26.51
C LEU A 75 7.67 13.52 -27.79
N PRO A 76 6.59 12.96 -28.34
CA PRO A 76 6.64 12.29 -29.62
C PRO A 76 7.23 13.26 -30.66
N GLY A 77 8.21 12.81 -31.43
CA GLY A 77 8.78 13.58 -32.51
C GLY A 77 7.71 14.02 -33.52
N SER A 78 7.98 15.07 -34.30
CA SER A 78 7.06 15.50 -35.32
C SER A 78 6.76 14.36 -36.31
N VAL A 79 5.47 14.09 -36.52
CA VAL A 79 5.02 13.12 -37.50
C VAL A 79 5.05 13.83 -38.87
N PRO A 80 5.81 13.37 -39.88
CA PRO A 80 5.84 13.96 -41.20
C PRO A 80 4.42 14.06 -41.75
N GLY A 81 4.04 15.26 -42.23
CA GLY A 81 2.71 15.52 -42.77
C GLY A 81 1.62 15.85 -41.75
N SER A 82 1.94 15.85 -40.44
CA SER A 82 0.98 16.28 -39.40
C SER A 82 0.79 17.82 -39.48
N PRO A 83 -0.46 18.31 -39.50
CA PRO A 83 -0.74 19.75 -39.42
C PRO A 83 -0.49 20.31 -38.00
N VAL A 84 -0.22 19.46 -37.03
CA VAL A 84 -0.01 19.81 -35.61
C VAL A 84 1.41 19.45 -35.20
N ASN A 85 2.12 20.42 -34.60
CA ASN A 85 3.39 20.13 -33.91
C ASN A 85 3.13 19.58 -32.51
N PRO A 86 3.45 18.30 -32.23
CA PRO A 86 3.21 17.71 -30.88
C PRO A 86 3.92 18.48 -29.78
N ALA A 87 5.11 19.05 -30.01
CA ALA A 87 5.84 19.84 -29.03
C ALA A 87 5.07 21.11 -28.62
N GLY A 88 4.29 21.73 -29.50
CA GLY A 88 3.47 22.89 -29.21
C GLY A 88 2.21 22.60 -28.41
N LEU A 89 1.81 21.32 -28.26
CA LEU A 89 0.63 20.94 -27.47
C LEU A 89 0.78 21.24 -25.98
N PHE A 90 2.02 21.35 -25.50
CA PHE A 90 2.32 21.66 -24.09
C PHE A 90 2.87 23.08 -23.90
N GLU A 91 2.58 24.00 -24.79
CA GLU A 91 3.00 25.39 -24.68
C GLU A 91 2.63 26.04 -23.34
N TYR A 92 1.48 25.66 -22.78
CA TYR A 92 1.00 26.13 -21.47
C TYR A 92 1.33 25.18 -20.31
N GLY A 93 2.20 24.21 -20.53
CA GLY A 93 2.66 23.24 -19.53
C GLY A 93 2.03 21.86 -19.66
N PHE A 94 2.74 20.84 -19.15
CA PHE A 94 2.27 19.46 -19.13
C PHE A 94 1.18 19.30 -18.05
N PRO A 95 -0.05 18.86 -18.38
CA PRO A 95 -1.16 18.82 -17.42
C PRO A 95 -1.08 17.70 -16.39
N GLY A 96 -0.26 16.68 -16.62
CA GLY A 96 -0.17 15.49 -15.78
C GLY A 96 -0.84 14.26 -16.41
N PRO A 97 -0.93 13.15 -15.68
CA PRO A 97 -0.67 12.99 -14.24
C PRO A 97 0.81 13.12 -13.89
N VAL A 98 1.06 13.65 -12.68
CA VAL A 98 2.39 13.73 -12.09
C VAL A 98 2.43 12.78 -10.91
N ALA A 99 3.43 11.88 -10.86
CA ALA A 99 3.69 11.07 -9.69
C ALA A 99 4.50 11.90 -8.69
N ASP A 100 3.90 12.25 -7.54
CA ASP A 100 4.63 12.85 -6.43
C ASP A 100 5.32 11.73 -5.66
N LEU A 101 6.57 11.46 -6.04
CA LEU A 101 7.42 10.49 -5.34
C LEU A 101 8.10 11.16 -4.16
N ALA A 102 8.02 10.54 -2.99
CA ALA A 102 8.73 10.96 -1.80
C ALA A 102 9.59 9.82 -1.27
N SER A 103 10.89 10.10 -1.04
CA SER A 103 11.82 9.22 -0.33
C SER A 103 12.08 9.80 1.05
N ARG A 104 11.75 9.03 2.09
CA ARG A 104 11.92 9.39 3.49
C ARG A 104 12.81 8.35 4.18
N HIS A 105 13.13 8.54 5.47
CA HIS A 105 14.04 7.64 6.18
C HIS A 105 13.57 6.20 6.22
N ALA A 106 12.26 5.96 6.32
CA ALA A 106 11.70 4.64 6.52
C ALA A 106 10.79 4.17 5.38
N LEU A 107 10.45 5.03 4.42
CA LEU A 107 9.48 4.73 3.39
C LEU A 107 9.76 5.46 2.08
N ILE A 108 9.29 4.87 1.00
CA ILE A 108 9.15 5.53 -0.30
C ILE A 108 7.68 5.47 -0.67
N SER A 109 7.12 6.56 -1.17
CA SER A 109 5.71 6.65 -1.53
C SER A 109 5.49 7.36 -2.87
N SER A 110 4.38 7.03 -3.51
CA SER A 110 3.81 7.81 -4.60
C SER A 110 2.44 8.33 -4.16
N TYR A 111 2.23 9.63 -4.30
CA TYR A 111 0.99 10.28 -3.87
C TYR A 111 0.06 10.51 -5.06
N ASP A 112 -1.23 10.22 -4.89
CA ASP A 112 -2.27 10.50 -5.89
C ASP A 112 -2.95 11.84 -5.56
N ARG A 113 -2.68 12.83 -6.40
CA ARG A 113 -3.27 14.18 -6.27
C ARG A 113 -4.77 14.20 -6.45
N ARG A 114 -5.36 13.21 -7.12
CA ARG A 114 -6.81 13.16 -7.35
C ARG A 114 -7.56 12.71 -6.11
N THR A 115 -7.07 11.69 -5.42
CA THR A 115 -7.71 11.11 -4.24
C THR A 115 -7.21 11.70 -2.93
N ARG A 116 -6.08 12.44 -2.93
CA ARG A 116 -5.38 12.95 -1.75
C ARG A 116 -4.92 11.83 -0.81
N ASN A 117 -4.65 10.67 -1.36
CA ASN A 117 -4.10 9.49 -0.67
C ASN A 117 -2.77 9.08 -1.30
N PRO A 118 -1.92 8.32 -0.60
CA PRO A 118 -0.83 7.63 -1.30
C PRO A 118 -1.43 6.62 -2.29
N HIS A 119 -0.87 6.55 -3.49
CA HIS A 119 -1.16 5.48 -4.44
C HIS A 119 -0.56 4.16 -3.96
N TRP A 120 0.65 4.25 -3.44
CA TRP A 120 1.35 3.17 -2.75
C TRP A 120 2.42 3.75 -1.81
N VAL A 121 2.76 2.98 -0.79
CA VAL A 121 3.89 3.22 0.11
C VAL A 121 4.65 1.92 0.28
N VAL A 122 5.98 1.99 0.23
CA VAL A 122 6.88 0.83 0.40
C VAL A 122 7.71 1.03 1.65
N GLU A 123 7.81 -0.03 2.46
CA GLU A 123 8.69 -0.12 3.61
C GLU A 123 9.55 -1.38 3.56
N HIS A 124 10.64 -1.37 4.32
CA HIS A 124 11.51 -2.50 4.50
C HIS A 124 11.80 -2.70 5.99
N ILE A 125 11.44 -3.85 6.52
CA ILE A 125 11.66 -4.21 7.91
C ILE A 125 12.58 -5.42 8.03
N THR A 126 13.41 -5.40 9.06
CA THR A 126 14.36 -6.46 9.39
C THR A 126 14.35 -6.71 10.90
N PRO A 127 14.84 -7.87 11.40
CA PRO A 127 15.01 -8.07 12.84
C PRO A 127 15.83 -6.94 13.50
N ALA A 128 16.88 -6.47 12.82
CA ALA A 128 17.75 -5.39 13.33
C ALA A 128 17.03 -4.04 13.43
N SER A 129 16.24 -3.64 12.41
CA SER A 129 15.48 -2.39 12.45
C SER A 129 14.39 -2.42 13.52
N LEU A 130 13.71 -3.56 13.67
CA LEU A 130 12.65 -3.72 14.67
C LEU A 130 13.17 -3.85 16.12
N ALA A 131 14.44 -4.20 16.33
CA ALA A 131 15.05 -4.29 17.66
C ALA A 131 15.40 -2.90 18.24
N GLN A 132 15.65 -1.91 17.39
CA GLN A 132 16.07 -0.57 17.82
C GLN A 132 14.91 0.25 18.42
N ARG A 133 15.24 1.15 19.36
CA ARG A 133 14.29 1.95 20.14
C ARG A 133 14.72 3.42 20.24
N GLY A 134 15.09 4.02 19.12
CA GLY A 134 15.51 5.43 19.04
C GLY A 134 14.35 6.41 18.87
N GLY A 135 13.12 5.95 18.65
CA GLY A 135 11.93 6.78 18.46
C GLY A 135 10.82 6.49 19.46
N ASP A 136 10.14 7.53 19.93
CA ASP A 136 8.94 7.45 20.76
C ASP A 136 7.76 8.16 20.07
N ARG A 137 6.69 7.41 19.85
CA ARG A 137 5.45 7.90 19.22
C ARG A 137 4.83 9.12 19.93
N LYS A 138 5.08 9.28 21.23
CA LYS A 138 4.56 10.43 22.00
C LYS A 138 5.09 11.78 21.50
N HIS A 139 6.24 11.78 20.84
CA HIS A 139 6.85 12.98 20.28
C HIS A 139 6.44 13.22 18.83
N SER A 140 5.72 12.31 18.21
CA SER A 140 5.27 12.43 16.82
C SER A 140 3.86 13.02 16.74
N ALA A 141 3.65 13.91 15.77
CA ALA A 141 2.35 14.51 15.49
C ALA A 141 2.03 14.39 14.01
N PHE A 142 0.74 14.27 13.69
CA PHE A 142 0.30 14.29 12.29
C PHE A 142 0.55 15.66 11.69
N VAL A 143 1.13 15.69 10.49
CA VAL A 143 1.48 16.90 9.76
C VAL A 143 1.05 16.82 8.30
N GLU A 144 0.65 17.97 7.77
CA GLU A 144 0.37 18.12 6.34
C GLU A 144 1.68 18.05 5.55
N ASP A 145 1.68 17.42 4.40
CA ASP A 145 2.89 17.25 3.60
C ASP A 145 3.10 18.45 2.68
N THR A 146 3.93 19.38 3.10
CA THR A 146 4.24 20.61 2.35
C THR A 146 5.10 20.39 1.11
N SER A 147 5.63 19.19 0.89
CA SER A 147 6.29 18.83 -0.37
C SER A 147 5.31 18.68 -1.54
N ILE A 148 4.02 18.50 -1.22
CA ILE A 148 2.92 18.43 -2.19
C ILE A 148 2.35 19.84 -2.38
N PRO A 149 2.07 20.29 -3.63
CA PRO A 149 1.43 21.59 -3.84
C PRO A 149 0.13 21.73 -3.06
N GLU A 150 -0.07 22.88 -2.39
CA GLU A 150 -1.13 23.10 -1.40
C GLU A 150 -2.52 22.67 -1.85
N LYS A 151 -2.89 22.98 -3.10
CA LYS A 151 -4.20 22.64 -3.71
C LYS A 151 -4.45 21.12 -3.84
N PHE A 152 -3.41 20.28 -3.64
CA PHE A 152 -3.50 18.82 -3.72
C PHE A 152 -3.21 18.14 -2.37
N GLN A 153 -2.92 18.90 -1.30
CA GLN A 153 -2.64 18.32 0.01
C GLN A 153 -3.92 17.78 0.66
N ALA A 154 -3.79 16.64 1.34
CA ALA A 154 -4.70 16.28 2.42
C ALA A 154 -4.41 17.20 3.61
N LYS A 155 -5.46 17.67 4.28
CA LYS A 155 -5.37 18.61 5.40
C LYS A 155 -5.84 17.95 6.70
N LEU A 156 -5.28 18.34 7.83
CA LEU A 156 -5.72 17.85 9.14
C LEU A 156 -7.21 18.09 9.38
N LYS A 157 -7.73 19.23 8.89
CA LYS A 157 -9.16 19.59 8.98
C LYS A 157 -10.07 18.63 8.22
N ASP A 158 -9.58 17.95 7.16
CA ASP A 158 -10.38 17.02 6.37
C ASP A 158 -10.80 15.80 7.19
N TYR A 159 -9.94 15.37 8.11
CA TYR A 159 -10.17 14.24 9.01
C TYR A 159 -10.96 14.63 10.27
N TYR A 160 -11.04 15.93 10.60
CA TYR A 160 -11.70 16.37 11.84
C TYR A 160 -13.20 16.07 11.79
N ARG A 161 -13.66 15.25 12.74
CA ARG A 161 -15.06 14.77 12.84
C ARG A 161 -15.59 14.08 11.57
N SER A 162 -14.70 13.51 10.76
CA SER A 162 -15.07 12.78 9.54
C SER A 162 -15.66 11.39 9.82
N GLY A 163 -15.49 10.84 11.03
CA GLY A 163 -15.82 9.45 11.34
C GLY A 163 -14.72 8.46 10.99
N TYR A 164 -13.63 8.91 10.38
CA TYR A 164 -12.49 8.07 10.00
C TYR A 164 -11.23 8.41 10.78
N ASP A 165 -10.43 7.38 11.02
CA ASP A 165 -9.06 7.54 11.54
C ASP A 165 -8.11 7.98 10.43
N ARG A 166 -7.01 8.65 10.82
CA ARG A 166 -5.83 8.83 9.98
C ARG A 166 -5.04 7.53 10.00
N GLY A 167 -5.39 6.61 9.10
CA GLY A 167 -4.81 5.29 9.05
C GLY A 167 -3.45 5.27 8.34
N HIS A 168 -2.43 4.82 9.06
CA HIS A 168 -1.07 4.68 8.52
C HIS A 168 -1.00 3.62 7.42
N GLN A 169 -0.28 3.90 6.34
CA GLN A 169 0.09 2.88 5.36
C GLN A 169 1.39 2.18 5.77
N VAL A 170 2.44 2.93 6.13
CA VAL A 170 3.60 2.43 6.87
C VAL A 170 3.41 2.77 8.34
N PRO A 171 3.30 1.77 9.24
CA PRO A 171 2.99 2.02 10.64
C PRO A 171 4.18 2.57 11.41
N ALA A 172 3.93 3.50 12.33
CA ALA A 172 4.96 4.06 13.22
C ALA A 172 5.68 2.98 14.05
N ALA A 173 5.02 1.83 14.29
CA ALA A 173 5.60 0.71 15.02
C ALA A 173 6.80 0.07 14.32
N ASP A 174 6.90 0.19 13.00
CA ASP A 174 7.96 -0.39 12.18
C ASP A 174 9.18 0.53 12.08
N CYS A 175 9.02 1.80 12.51
CA CYS A 175 10.01 2.88 12.37
C CYS A 175 10.60 3.35 13.72
N LYS A 176 10.57 2.50 14.76
CA LYS A 176 11.07 2.84 16.10
C LYS A 176 12.58 3.01 16.21
N TRP A 177 13.33 2.69 15.18
CA TRP A 177 14.79 2.78 15.17
C TRP A 177 15.33 4.21 15.19
N SER A 178 14.51 5.21 14.80
CA SER A 178 14.86 6.61 14.81
C SER A 178 13.61 7.47 15.01
N GLN A 179 13.72 8.57 15.79
CA GLN A 179 12.61 9.53 15.92
C GLN A 179 12.24 10.12 14.57
N LYS A 180 13.23 10.51 13.77
CA LYS A 180 12.98 11.06 12.43
C LYS A 180 12.26 10.06 11.50
N ALA A 181 12.65 8.78 11.53
CA ALA A 181 11.98 7.74 10.75
C ALA A 181 10.52 7.55 11.21
N MET A 182 10.27 7.60 12.52
CA MET A 182 8.93 7.55 13.08
C MET A 182 8.11 8.77 12.67
N ASP A 183 8.65 9.99 12.81
CA ASP A 183 7.97 11.25 12.45
C ASP A 183 7.60 11.27 10.95
N ASP A 184 8.45 10.70 10.09
CA ASP A 184 8.20 10.59 8.66
C ASP A 184 6.95 9.75 8.34
N THR A 185 6.54 8.84 9.24
CA THR A 185 5.29 8.10 9.07
C THR A 185 4.03 8.92 9.34
N PHE A 186 4.15 10.09 10.00
CA PHE A 186 3.01 10.91 10.40
C PHE A 186 2.61 12.00 9.38
N TYR A 187 3.30 12.08 8.24
CA TYR A 187 2.81 12.92 7.14
C TYR A 187 1.49 12.40 6.60
N LEU A 188 0.55 13.32 6.30
CA LEU A 188 -0.75 12.95 5.71
C LEU A 188 -0.62 12.27 4.35
N SER A 189 0.51 12.39 3.68
CA SER A 189 0.83 11.62 2.46
C SER A 189 1.08 10.12 2.72
N ASN A 190 1.22 9.69 3.99
CA ASN A 190 1.25 8.29 4.41
C ASN A 190 -0.08 7.84 5.03
N MET A 191 -1.14 8.66 4.97
CA MET A 191 -2.42 8.42 5.61
C MET A 191 -3.52 8.18 4.59
N CYS A 192 -4.46 7.29 4.96
CA CYS A 192 -5.76 7.19 4.30
C CYS A 192 -6.86 7.22 5.35
N PRO A 193 -8.09 7.70 5.00
CA PRO A 193 -9.25 7.52 5.84
C PRO A 193 -9.55 6.05 6.05
N GLN A 194 -9.46 5.56 7.29
CA GLN A 194 -9.74 4.18 7.67
C GLN A 194 -10.85 4.13 8.72
N VAL A 195 -11.73 3.13 8.63
CA VAL A 195 -12.66 2.81 9.71
C VAL A 195 -11.85 2.52 10.97
N GLY A 196 -12.21 3.17 12.08
CA GLY A 196 -11.46 3.09 13.34
C GLY A 196 -11.63 1.74 14.03
N ASP A 197 -12.82 1.57 14.65
CA ASP A 197 -13.14 0.36 15.42
C ASP A 197 -13.40 -0.83 14.48
N GLY A 198 -12.86 -1.97 14.84
CA GLY A 198 -12.95 -3.21 14.05
C GLY A 198 -12.00 -3.27 12.86
N PHE A 199 -11.36 -2.16 12.44
CA PHE A 199 -10.40 -2.18 11.35
C PHE A 199 -9.05 -1.55 11.73
N ASN A 200 -8.87 -0.22 11.62
CA ASN A 200 -7.57 0.43 11.84
C ASN A 200 -6.99 0.15 13.24
N ARG A 201 -7.83 0.17 14.28
CA ARG A 201 -7.42 -0.07 15.66
C ARG A 201 -7.40 -1.54 16.04
N ASP A 202 -7.91 -2.43 15.20
CA ASP A 202 -8.09 -3.85 15.46
C ASP A 202 -7.47 -4.73 14.37
N TYR A 203 -8.24 -5.22 13.41
CA TYR A 203 -7.78 -6.22 12.44
C TYR A 203 -6.56 -5.77 11.64
N TRP A 204 -6.56 -4.52 11.15
CA TRP A 204 -5.42 -3.95 10.41
C TRP A 204 -4.16 -3.88 11.27
N ALA A 205 -4.27 -3.44 12.53
CA ALA A 205 -3.13 -3.41 13.45
C ALA A 205 -2.61 -4.81 13.79
N HIS A 206 -3.46 -5.84 13.85
CA HIS A 206 -3.04 -7.24 13.99
C HIS A 206 -2.33 -7.75 12.74
N PHE A 207 -2.78 -7.32 11.56
CA PHE A 207 -2.12 -7.65 10.30
C PHE A 207 -0.73 -6.99 10.20
N GLU A 208 -0.58 -5.75 10.63
CA GLU A 208 0.73 -5.10 10.75
C GLU A 208 1.65 -5.86 11.73
N ASP A 209 1.13 -6.33 12.86
CA ASP A 209 1.88 -7.19 13.79
C ASP A 209 2.28 -8.52 13.16
N PHE A 210 1.43 -9.12 12.35
CA PHE A 210 1.77 -10.30 11.54
C PHE A 210 2.96 -10.01 10.62
N CYS A 211 2.98 -8.87 9.91
CA CYS A 211 4.10 -8.50 9.05
C CYS A 211 5.41 -8.39 9.83
N ARG A 212 5.40 -7.77 11.01
CA ARG A 212 6.58 -7.71 11.90
C ARG A 212 7.03 -9.08 12.36
N ARG A 213 6.11 -9.98 12.70
CA ARG A 213 6.45 -11.35 13.11
C ARG A 213 7.10 -12.17 12.02
N LEU A 214 6.88 -11.87 10.73
CA LEU A 214 7.58 -12.53 9.64
C LEU A 214 9.10 -12.38 9.75
N THR A 215 9.60 -11.30 10.35
CA THR A 215 11.05 -11.10 10.54
C THR A 215 11.70 -12.10 11.52
N THR A 216 10.92 -12.87 12.27
CA THR A 216 11.46 -13.99 13.09
C THR A 216 11.95 -15.14 12.23
N ARG A 217 11.44 -15.27 11.00
CA ARG A 217 11.79 -16.33 10.04
C ARG A 217 12.57 -15.80 8.84
N TYR A 218 12.24 -14.60 8.39
CA TYR A 218 12.81 -13.98 7.21
C TYR A 218 13.68 -12.79 7.60
N PRO A 219 14.98 -12.76 7.24
CA PRO A 219 15.87 -11.67 7.62
C PRO A 219 15.53 -10.33 6.95
N SER A 220 14.68 -10.34 5.94
CA SER A 220 14.29 -9.18 5.15
C SER A 220 12.84 -9.32 4.69
N VAL A 221 12.02 -8.32 5.02
CA VAL A 221 10.61 -8.26 4.62
C VAL A 221 10.33 -6.88 4.03
N ARG A 222 9.94 -6.84 2.74
CA ARG A 222 9.47 -5.62 2.09
C ARG A 222 7.97 -5.67 1.94
N ILE A 223 7.32 -4.54 2.17
CA ILE A 223 5.85 -4.44 2.15
C ILE A 223 5.46 -3.25 1.30
N VAL A 224 4.55 -3.48 0.36
CA VAL A 224 3.89 -2.42 -0.40
C VAL A 224 2.46 -2.33 0.08
N THR A 225 2.05 -1.15 0.53
CA THR A 225 0.71 -0.90 1.05
C THR A 225 0.04 0.21 0.26
N GLY A 226 -1.25 0.09 0.01
CA GLY A 226 -2.00 1.16 -0.62
C GLY A 226 -3.52 0.97 -0.60
N PRO A 227 -4.25 2.03 -0.95
CA PRO A 227 -5.69 2.03 -1.05
C PRO A 227 -6.18 1.42 -2.37
N LEU A 228 -7.40 0.90 -2.36
CA LEU A 228 -8.14 0.47 -3.54
C LEU A 228 -9.54 1.08 -3.54
N TYR A 229 -10.06 1.30 -4.75
CA TYR A 229 -11.40 1.80 -5.00
C TYR A 229 -12.13 0.79 -5.90
N LEU A 230 -12.50 -0.36 -5.29
CA LEU A 230 -13.03 -1.49 -6.04
C LEU A 230 -14.47 -1.24 -6.51
N PRO A 231 -14.80 -1.63 -7.74
CA PRO A 231 -16.17 -1.54 -8.23
C PRO A 231 -17.05 -2.59 -7.54
N LYS A 232 -18.31 -2.23 -7.33
CA LYS A 232 -19.36 -3.11 -6.84
C LYS A 232 -20.50 -3.14 -7.85
N ARG A 233 -21.03 -4.34 -8.10
CA ARG A 233 -22.19 -4.50 -8.96
C ARG A 233 -23.45 -4.04 -8.21
N ASP A 234 -24.18 -3.13 -8.82
CA ASP A 234 -25.45 -2.66 -8.28
C ASP A 234 -26.53 -3.74 -8.48
N PRO A 235 -27.27 -4.13 -7.42
CA PRO A 235 -28.28 -5.17 -7.53
C PRO A 235 -29.54 -4.71 -8.29
N VAL A 236 -29.75 -3.40 -8.47
CA VAL A 236 -30.93 -2.84 -9.12
C VAL A 236 -30.79 -2.86 -10.64
N ASP A 237 -29.67 -2.38 -11.19
CA ASP A 237 -29.48 -2.26 -12.62
C ASP A 237 -28.42 -3.20 -13.20
N GLY A 238 -27.75 -3.98 -12.33
CA GLY A 238 -26.72 -4.94 -12.72
C GLY A 238 -25.42 -4.34 -13.21
N LYS A 239 -25.26 -3.03 -13.19
CA LYS A 239 -24.05 -2.33 -13.65
C LYS A 239 -22.98 -2.29 -12.55
N TRP A 240 -21.74 -2.08 -12.96
CA TRP A 240 -20.61 -1.93 -12.06
C TRP A 240 -20.35 -0.46 -11.77
N TYR A 241 -20.27 -0.12 -10.48
CA TYR A 241 -20.00 1.24 -10.01
C TYR A 241 -18.86 1.25 -9.02
N THR A 242 -17.97 2.22 -9.14
CA THR A 242 -17.04 2.58 -8.08
C THR A 242 -17.66 3.76 -7.32
N LYS A 243 -18.09 3.51 -6.08
CA LYS A 243 -18.65 4.53 -5.18
C LYS A 243 -17.79 4.61 -3.94
N TYR A 244 -17.35 5.79 -3.58
CA TYR A 244 -16.61 6.08 -2.36
C TYR A 244 -17.00 7.43 -1.80
N GLU A 245 -16.89 7.57 -0.50
CA GLU A 245 -17.10 8.82 0.22
C GLU A 245 -15.90 9.76 0.01
N VAL A 246 -16.11 11.06 0.14
CA VAL A 246 -15.06 12.08 0.13
C VAL A 246 -15.23 12.94 1.38
N ILE A 247 -14.23 12.91 2.27
CA ILE A 247 -14.22 13.68 3.51
C ILE A 247 -13.59 15.05 3.32
N GLY A 248 -13.85 15.95 4.29
CA GLY A 248 -13.39 17.33 4.28
C GLY A 248 -14.51 18.32 3.96
N ASN A 249 -14.28 19.59 4.29
CA ASN A 249 -15.17 20.69 3.94
C ASN A 249 -14.33 21.89 3.46
N PRO A 250 -14.33 22.19 2.12
CA PRO A 250 -15.01 21.45 1.05
C PRO A 250 -14.48 20.01 0.92
N PRO A 251 -15.23 19.10 0.23
CA PRO A 251 -14.80 17.71 0.01
C PRO A 251 -13.41 17.64 -0.63
N ASN A 252 -12.49 16.86 -0.05
CA ASN A 252 -11.07 16.86 -0.47
C ASN A 252 -10.46 15.46 -0.54
N VAL A 253 -10.59 14.61 0.50
CA VAL A 253 -9.89 13.32 0.60
C VAL A 253 -10.85 12.17 0.34
N ALA A 254 -10.55 11.33 -0.64
CA ALA A 254 -11.34 10.14 -0.96
C ALA A 254 -11.16 9.06 0.10
N VAL A 255 -12.25 8.41 0.49
CA VAL A 255 -12.24 7.26 1.42
C VAL A 255 -12.09 5.98 0.61
N PRO A 256 -10.99 5.23 0.77
CA PRO A 256 -10.79 3.96 0.07
C PRO A 256 -11.87 2.94 0.44
N THR A 257 -12.29 2.13 -0.53
CA THR A 257 -13.21 1.01 -0.29
C THR A 257 -12.48 -0.19 0.31
N HIS A 258 -11.19 -0.36 -0.04
CA HIS A 258 -10.33 -1.46 0.40
C HIS A 258 -8.89 -0.96 0.56
N PHE A 259 -8.08 -1.81 1.22
CA PHE A 259 -6.63 -1.64 1.29
C PHE A 259 -5.94 -2.93 0.89
N TYR A 260 -4.76 -2.81 0.30
CA TYR A 260 -3.90 -3.96 0.03
C TYR A 260 -2.58 -3.86 0.78
N LYS A 261 -2.00 -5.02 1.09
CA LYS A 261 -0.57 -5.20 1.39
C LYS A 261 -0.01 -6.32 0.51
N VAL A 262 1.08 -6.01 -0.19
CA VAL A 262 1.89 -7.02 -0.88
C VAL A 262 3.18 -7.17 -0.11
N ILE A 263 3.45 -8.38 0.36
CA ILE A 263 4.56 -8.72 1.25
C ILE A 263 5.57 -9.57 0.47
N PHE A 264 6.83 -9.19 0.55
CA PHE A 264 7.97 -9.95 0.01
C PHE A 264 8.87 -10.35 1.18
N ALA A 265 8.80 -11.61 1.58
CA ALA A 265 9.61 -12.17 2.65
C ALA A 265 10.78 -12.96 2.04
N GLU A 266 12.00 -12.44 2.20
CA GLU A 266 13.22 -12.94 1.59
C GLU A 266 13.95 -13.92 2.51
N ASP A 267 14.46 -15.03 1.96
CA ASP A 267 15.18 -16.06 2.72
C ASP A 267 16.62 -15.66 3.09
N GLY A 268 17.07 -14.47 2.69
CA GLY A 268 18.39 -13.92 2.98
C GLY A 268 19.53 -14.47 2.11
N LYS A 269 19.25 -15.35 1.17
CA LYS A 269 20.24 -15.90 0.25
C LYS A 269 20.33 -15.08 -1.02
N VAL A 270 21.52 -14.86 -1.52
CA VAL A 270 21.71 -14.23 -2.84
C VAL A 270 21.08 -15.14 -3.91
N GLY A 271 20.13 -14.59 -4.69
CA GLY A 271 19.38 -15.38 -5.65
C GLY A 271 18.37 -16.36 -5.05
N GLY A 272 18.13 -16.28 -3.73
CA GLY A 272 17.22 -17.15 -3.00
C GLY A 272 15.73 -16.93 -3.31
N ASN A 273 14.88 -17.71 -2.66
CA ASN A 273 13.44 -17.62 -2.83
C ASN A 273 12.86 -16.40 -2.09
N VAL A 274 11.75 -15.91 -2.60
CA VAL A 274 10.96 -14.85 -1.99
C VAL A 274 9.53 -15.35 -1.80
N ALA A 275 9.09 -15.42 -0.55
CA ALA A 275 7.71 -15.74 -0.22
C ALA A 275 6.84 -14.48 -0.41
N ILE A 276 5.89 -14.54 -1.32
CA ILE A 276 5.00 -13.43 -1.65
C ILE A 276 3.62 -13.71 -1.09
N GLY A 277 3.05 -12.74 -0.35
CA GLY A 277 1.65 -12.72 0.06
C GLY A 277 1.03 -11.41 -0.38
N ALA A 278 -0.12 -11.48 -1.05
CA ALA A 278 -0.89 -10.31 -1.43
C ALA A 278 -2.26 -10.39 -0.77
N PHE A 279 -2.65 -9.36 -0.03
CA PHE A 279 -3.87 -9.35 0.77
C PHE A 279 -4.69 -8.11 0.44
N VAL A 280 -6.02 -8.29 0.33
CA VAL A 280 -6.97 -7.20 0.12
C VAL A 280 -8.05 -7.25 1.20
N MET A 281 -8.20 -6.17 1.93
CA MET A 281 -9.17 -6.05 3.03
C MET A 281 -10.16 -4.92 2.78
N PRO A 282 -11.46 -5.10 3.08
CA PRO A 282 -12.42 -4.00 3.02
C PRO A 282 -12.10 -2.95 4.10
N ASN A 283 -12.35 -1.69 3.79
CA ASN A 283 -12.32 -0.59 4.76
C ASN A 283 -13.61 -0.59 5.59
N ALA A 284 -13.77 -1.62 6.41
CA ALA A 284 -14.95 -1.89 7.23
C ALA A 284 -14.54 -2.70 8.46
N PRO A 285 -15.36 -2.77 9.53
CA PRO A 285 -15.09 -3.66 10.65
C PRO A 285 -14.95 -5.12 10.20
N ILE A 286 -13.89 -5.77 10.66
CA ILE A 286 -13.59 -7.19 10.40
C ILE A 286 -13.53 -7.90 11.74
N PRO A 287 -14.30 -8.98 11.96
CA PRO A 287 -14.18 -9.80 13.16
C PRO A 287 -12.78 -10.39 13.31
N ASN A 288 -12.23 -10.37 14.50
CA ASN A 288 -10.86 -10.84 14.76
C ASN A 288 -10.70 -12.37 14.56
N GLU A 289 -11.81 -13.12 14.56
CA GLU A 289 -11.86 -14.56 14.30
C GLU A 289 -11.72 -14.88 12.80
N LYS A 290 -11.86 -13.88 11.93
CA LYS A 290 -11.75 -14.08 10.49
C LYS A 290 -10.31 -14.45 10.13
N PRO A 291 -10.07 -15.60 9.45
CA PRO A 291 -8.72 -15.98 9.06
C PRO A 291 -8.08 -14.98 8.11
N LEU A 292 -6.79 -14.67 8.31
CA LEU A 292 -6.04 -13.79 7.42
C LEU A 292 -5.98 -14.34 5.99
N SER A 293 -5.95 -15.68 5.84
CA SER A 293 -5.96 -16.37 4.55
C SER A 293 -7.19 -16.06 3.69
N ASP A 294 -8.32 -15.65 4.29
CA ASP A 294 -9.53 -15.29 3.53
C ASP A 294 -9.36 -14.00 2.72
N PHE A 295 -8.37 -13.20 3.06
CA PHE A 295 -8.02 -11.95 2.37
C PHE A 295 -6.86 -12.12 1.39
N GLU A 296 -6.23 -13.30 1.33
CA GLU A 296 -5.15 -13.56 0.38
C GLU A 296 -5.70 -13.62 -1.03
N MET A 297 -5.07 -12.88 -1.92
CA MET A 297 -5.43 -12.77 -3.33
C MET A 297 -4.23 -13.12 -4.20
N PRO A 298 -4.44 -13.62 -5.43
CA PRO A 298 -3.37 -13.69 -6.42
C PRO A 298 -2.76 -12.32 -6.64
N LEU A 299 -1.42 -12.27 -6.78
CA LEU A 299 -0.69 -11.03 -6.98
C LEU A 299 -1.23 -10.23 -8.17
N GLU A 300 -1.47 -10.91 -9.29
CA GLU A 300 -1.97 -10.32 -10.54
C GLU A 300 -3.35 -9.66 -10.37
N ALA A 301 -4.17 -10.15 -9.44
CA ALA A 301 -5.46 -9.53 -9.14
C ALA A 301 -5.27 -8.20 -8.40
N VAL A 302 -4.29 -8.13 -7.50
CA VAL A 302 -3.94 -6.89 -6.79
C VAL A 302 -3.28 -5.90 -7.75
N GLU A 303 -2.37 -6.36 -8.62
CA GLU A 303 -1.74 -5.56 -9.67
C GLU A 303 -2.79 -4.91 -10.58
N ARG A 304 -3.76 -5.71 -11.05
CA ARG A 304 -4.85 -5.22 -11.89
C ARG A 304 -5.72 -4.20 -11.17
N ALA A 305 -6.04 -4.43 -9.89
CA ALA A 305 -6.89 -3.54 -9.10
C ALA A 305 -6.19 -2.22 -8.75
N ALA A 306 -4.89 -2.28 -8.45
CA ALA A 306 -4.06 -1.13 -8.09
C ALA A 306 -3.52 -0.36 -9.31
N GLY A 307 -3.47 -0.99 -10.51
CA GLY A 307 -2.84 -0.43 -11.70
C GLY A 307 -1.32 -0.32 -11.58
N ILE A 308 -0.69 -1.26 -10.85
CA ILE A 308 0.75 -1.27 -10.53
C ILE A 308 1.27 -2.69 -10.71
N GLU A 309 2.51 -2.84 -11.16
CA GLU A 309 3.23 -4.12 -11.21
C GLU A 309 4.21 -4.20 -10.03
N PHE A 310 4.16 -5.30 -9.26
CA PHE A 310 4.94 -5.40 -8.03
C PHE A 310 6.23 -6.23 -8.15
N ALA A 311 6.24 -7.27 -8.96
CA ALA A 311 7.30 -8.28 -8.95
C ALA A 311 8.01 -8.45 -10.30
N THR A 312 8.08 -7.40 -11.13
CA THR A 312 8.60 -7.45 -12.50
C THR A 312 10.05 -7.93 -12.60
N LYS A 313 10.88 -7.63 -11.58
CA LYS A 313 12.29 -8.02 -11.54
C LYS A 313 12.54 -9.34 -10.80
N LEU A 314 11.52 -9.99 -10.27
CA LEU A 314 11.65 -11.26 -9.57
C LEU A 314 11.25 -12.42 -10.50
N ALA A 315 12.22 -13.29 -10.80
CA ALA A 315 11.97 -14.45 -11.65
C ALA A 315 10.87 -15.35 -11.06
N PRO A 316 9.92 -15.85 -11.89
CA PRO A 316 8.79 -16.65 -11.40
C PRO A 316 9.19 -17.87 -10.56
N GLN A 317 10.31 -18.52 -10.91
CA GLN A 317 10.81 -19.72 -10.23
C GLN A 317 11.23 -19.45 -8.77
N ARG A 318 11.57 -18.20 -8.45
CA ARG A 318 11.94 -17.77 -7.10
C ARG A 318 10.74 -17.39 -6.24
N ARG A 319 9.56 -17.22 -6.84
CA ARG A 319 8.35 -16.83 -6.15
C ARG A 319 7.76 -18.03 -5.42
N LYS A 320 7.51 -17.88 -4.13
CA LYS A 320 6.78 -18.84 -3.28
C LYS A 320 5.56 -18.17 -2.72
N ARG A 321 4.48 -18.90 -2.51
CA ARG A 321 3.28 -18.35 -1.86
C ARG A 321 3.54 -18.25 -0.35
N LEU A 322 3.35 -17.05 0.24
CA LEU A 322 3.68 -16.80 1.65
C LEU A 322 2.92 -17.75 2.60
N CYS A 323 1.61 -17.92 2.39
CA CYS A 323 0.77 -18.73 3.27
C CYS A 323 0.99 -20.25 3.12
N THR A 324 1.80 -20.70 2.15
CA THR A 324 2.30 -22.09 2.11
C THR A 324 3.62 -22.26 2.85
N GLU A 325 4.42 -21.18 2.92
CA GLU A 325 5.73 -21.19 3.58
C GLU A 325 5.61 -20.90 5.08
N THR A 326 4.57 -20.18 5.53
CA THR A 326 4.33 -19.85 6.93
C THR A 326 2.84 -19.78 7.23
N SER A 327 2.47 -19.95 8.50
CA SER A 327 1.09 -19.78 8.93
C SER A 327 0.65 -18.32 8.79
N CYS A 328 -0.30 -18.05 7.90
CA CYS A 328 -0.94 -16.74 7.77
C CYS A 328 -2.05 -16.60 8.81
N ALA A 329 -1.65 -16.34 10.06
CA ALA A 329 -2.56 -16.14 11.19
C ALA A 329 -2.22 -14.85 11.94
N ILE A 330 -3.24 -14.05 12.22
CA ILE A 330 -3.11 -12.90 13.12
C ILE A 330 -3.03 -13.38 14.57
N VAL A 331 -2.39 -12.58 15.42
CA VAL A 331 -2.44 -12.74 16.88
C VAL A 331 -3.23 -11.58 17.43
N VAL A 332 -4.40 -11.87 17.97
CA VAL A 332 -5.27 -10.85 18.55
C VAL A 332 -4.66 -10.35 19.85
N LYS A 333 -4.44 -9.05 19.96
CA LYS A 333 -3.98 -8.34 21.15
C LYS A 333 -4.94 -7.23 21.45
N GLU A 334 -5.39 -7.13 22.68
CA GLU A 334 -6.23 -6.02 23.12
C GLU A 334 -5.56 -4.66 22.84
N TYR A 335 -6.36 -3.68 22.41
CA TYR A 335 -5.85 -2.35 22.07
C TYR A 335 -5.06 -1.70 23.22
N ALA A 336 -5.55 -1.88 24.48
CA ALA A 336 -4.87 -1.38 25.67
C ALA A 336 -3.47 -1.99 25.86
N ASP A 337 -3.29 -3.28 25.55
CA ASP A 337 -2.00 -3.95 25.68
C ASP A 337 -1.04 -3.57 24.57
N ARG A 338 -1.54 -3.28 23.36
CA ARG A 338 -0.75 -2.69 22.28
C ARG A 338 -0.23 -1.29 22.67
N GLN A 339 -1.05 -0.46 23.30
CA GLN A 339 -0.65 0.87 23.79
C GLN A 339 0.48 0.76 24.82
N LYS A 340 0.39 -0.18 25.77
CA LYS A 340 1.44 -0.43 26.79
C LYS A 340 2.77 -0.83 26.17
N SER A 341 2.76 -1.56 25.05
CA SER A 341 3.99 -1.96 24.35
C SER A 341 4.73 -0.80 23.70
N PHE A 342 4.04 0.32 23.41
CA PHE A 342 4.65 1.57 22.95
C PHE A 342 5.31 2.37 24.09
N GLY A 343 4.82 2.23 25.34
CA GLY A 343 5.30 3.00 26.51
C GLY A 343 6.45 2.39 27.29
N LYS A 344 6.78 1.11 27.10
CA LYS A 344 7.81 0.40 27.90
C LYS A 344 9.27 0.64 27.46
N GLY A 345 9.52 1.51 26.47
CA GLY A 345 10.88 1.81 26.01
C GLY A 345 11.68 2.82 26.83
N GLY A 346 11.14 3.38 27.92
CA GLY A 346 11.71 4.53 28.63
C GLY A 346 12.16 4.35 30.08
N SER A 347 12.21 3.12 30.62
CA SER A 347 12.66 2.91 31.99
C SER A 347 13.87 1.97 32.04
N GLN A 348 15.03 2.46 31.62
CA GLN A 348 16.29 1.94 32.14
C GLN A 348 16.64 2.70 33.41
N SER A 349 16.63 1.98 34.52
CA SER A 349 17.06 2.35 35.84
C SER A 349 18.37 3.14 35.81
N ARG A 350 18.33 4.40 36.30
CA ARG A 350 19.53 5.03 36.84
C ARG A 350 19.90 4.27 38.11
N SER A 351 20.95 3.49 38.05
CA SER A 351 21.64 3.01 39.26
C SER A 351 22.24 4.21 39.97
N PRO A 352 22.11 4.38 41.27
CA PRO A 352 22.86 5.36 41.99
C PRO A 352 24.32 4.91 42.06
N SER A 353 25.21 5.75 41.53
CA SER A 353 26.65 5.61 41.78
C SER A 353 26.99 6.02 43.22
N PRO A 354 28.02 5.41 43.84
CA PRO A 354 28.38 5.58 45.24
C PRO A 354 28.94 6.95 45.58
#